data_d3ad663a4ee6d21c80aed1838f8d5b0f
#
_entry.id   d3ad663a4ee6d21c80aed1838f8d5b0f
#
_cell.length_a   1.000
_cell.length_b   1.000
_cell.length_c   1.000
_cell.angle_alpha   90.00
_cell.angle_beta   90.00
_cell.angle_gamma   90.00
#
_symmetry.space_group_name_H-M   'P 1'
#
loop_
_entity.id
_entity.type
_entity.pdbx_description
1 polymer ?
#
loop_
_entity_poly.entity_id
_entity_poly.type
_entity_poly.pdbx_seq_one_letter_code
_entity_poly.pdbx_strand_id
1 'polypeptide(L)'
;ADNKSAAAWPFPADLAGLYRDRRPAAPTPHGDAPPRDAPFASAVRDIRAHDHDFDLERFLDGSQTAYEAIVTAFIKGDSDALKPSLTPEVHGAYAAAIATRTDDDKCTKTALVRLAKPQLLDVAVRDGYADIRIRFVATWLSVRAGQDAASAGVAIANAARDTVDEWTFTRPLASLDPNWRLAASN
;
A
#
# COMPACT_ATOMS: atom_id res chain seq x y z
N ALA A 1 -33.21 -6.49 -6.20
CA ALA A 1 -32.96 -5.28 -5.41
C ALA A 1 -31.46 -5.11 -5.29
N ASP A 2 -30.95 -4.25 -6.17
CA ASP A 2 -29.52 -4.06 -6.42
C ASP A 2 -28.86 -3.31 -5.26
N ASN A 3 -27.96 -4.00 -4.56
CA ASN A 3 -27.05 -3.37 -3.61
C ASN A 3 -25.89 -2.66 -4.36
N LYS A 4 -26.21 -1.59 -5.08
CA LYS A 4 -25.24 -0.67 -5.68
C LYS A 4 -25.04 0.53 -4.78
N SER A 5 -24.37 0.36 -3.65
CA SER A 5 -23.77 1.48 -2.89
C SER A 5 -22.69 0.98 -1.96
N ALA A 6 -21.76 0.19 -2.50
CA ALA A 6 -20.44 0.13 -1.90
C ALA A 6 -19.79 1.45 -2.24
N ALA A 7 -19.60 2.32 -1.25
CA ALA A 7 -18.70 3.47 -1.40
C ALA A 7 -17.40 2.93 -1.98
N ALA A 8 -17.02 3.41 -3.16
CA ALA A 8 -15.84 2.97 -3.85
C ALA A 8 -14.64 3.14 -2.91
N TRP A 9 -13.84 2.11 -2.78
CA TRP A 9 -12.57 2.14 -2.07
C TRP A 9 -11.72 3.30 -2.63
N PRO A 10 -11.06 4.10 -1.79
CA PRO A 10 -10.39 5.32 -2.25
C PRO A 10 -9.23 5.09 -3.22
N PHE A 11 -8.75 3.84 -3.37
CA PHE A 11 -7.66 3.54 -4.27
C PHE A 11 -8.13 3.00 -5.62
N PRO A 12 -7.45 3.33 -6.74
CA PRO A 12 -7.77 2.78 -8.04
C PRO A 12 -7.57 1.25 -8.04
N ALA A 13 -8.62 0.49 -8.28
CA ALA A 13 -8.59 -0.97 -8.34
C ALA A 13 -7.73 -1.53 -9.50
N ASP A 14 -7.40 -0.69 -10.49
CA ASP A 14 -6.75 -1.09 -11.75
C ASP A 14 -5.21 -1.01 -11.73
N LEU A 15 -4.58 -0.65 -10.61
CA LEU A 15 -3.12 -0.59 -10.54
C LEU A 15 -2.44 -1.96 -10.60
N ALA A 16 -3.19 -3.04 -10.37
CA ALA A 16 -2.71 -4.41 -10.57
C ALA A 16 -2.25 -4.70 -12.02
N GLY A 17 -2.76 -3.92 -13.00
CA GLY A 17 -2.39 -4.03 -14.41
C GLY A 17 -0.97 -3.55 -14.72
N LEU A 18 -0.44 -2.61 -13.96
CA LEU A 18 0.89 -2.03 -14.20
C LEU A 18 2.04 -2.98 -13.88
N TYR A 19 1.77 -4.05 -13.13
CA TYR A 19 2.79 -5.01 -12.67
C TYR A 19 2.75 -6.36 -13.41
N ARG A 20 1.89 -6.53 -14.43
CA ARG A 20 1.67 -7.83 -15.10
C ARG A 20 2.93 -8.46 -15.70
N ASP A 21 3.91 -7.68 -16.14
CA ASP A 21 5.13 -8.19 -16.78
C ASP A 21 6.26 -8.54 -15.78
N ARG A 22 6.09 -8.23 -14.48
CA ARG A 22 7.09 -8.49 -13.44
C ARG A 22 6.65 -9.52 -12.40
N ARG A 23 5.68 -10.39 -12.73
CA ARG A 23 5.17 -11.38 -11.76
C ARG A 23 6.28 -12.36 -11.34
N PRO A 24 6.59 -12.49 -10.03
CA PRO A 24 7.47 -13.54 -9.53
C PRO A 24 6.89 -14.92 -9.81
N ALA A 25 7.76 -15.87 -10.18
CA ALA A 25 7.39 -17.28 -10.17
C ALA A 25 7.05 -17.69 -8.73
N ALA A 26 5.97 -18.46 -8.56
CA ALA A 26 5.57 -18.96 -7.25
C ALA A 26 6.72 -19.77 -6.62
N PRO A 27 7.01 -19.61 -5.32
CA PRO A 27 8.00 -20.43 -4.64
C PRO A 27 7.54 -21.88 -4.61
N THR A 28 8.41 -22.80 -5.01
CA THR A 28 8.19 -24.25 -4.87
C THR A 28 8.32 -24.65 -3.41
N PRO A 29 7.38 -25.41 -2.81
CA PRO A 29 7.49 -25.84 -1.44
C PRO A 29 8.49 -26.99 -1.33
N HIS A 30 9.58 -26.81 -0.58
CA HIS A 30 10.45 -27.87 -0.10
C HIS A 30 10.67 -27.75 1.42
N GLY A 31 10.42 -28.83 2.06
CA GLY A 31 10.50 -29.34 3.40
C GLY A 31 11.30 -28.61 4.48
N ASP A 32 10.80 -28.79 5.72
CA ASP A 32 11.29 -28.32 7.03
C ASP A 32 11.16 -26.82 7.25
N ALA A 33 10.26 -26.44 8.19
CA ALA A 33 9.91 -25.05 8.47
C ALA A 33 11.13 -24.25 8.97
N PRO A 34 11.74 -23.44 8.11
CA PRO A 34 12.83 -22.56 8.51
C PRO A 34 12.29 -21.32 9.24
N PRO A 35 13.17 -20.53 9.91
CA PRO A 35 12.75 -19.26 10.52
C PRO A 35 11.96 -18.42 9.54
N ARG A 36 11.03 -17.59 10.03
CA ARG A 36 10.09 -16.78 9.21
C ARG A 36 10.74 -15.97 8.09
N ASP A 37 12.06 -15.75 8.16
CA ASP A 37 12.85 -15.01 7.17
C ASP A 37 13.49 -15.92 6.09
N ALA A 38 13.41 -17.23 6.24
CA ALA A 38 14.14 -18.16 5.37
C ALA A 38 13.69 -18.17 3.90
N PRO A 39 12.40 -17.99 3.55
CA PRO A 39 12.02 -17.92 2.14
C PRO A 39 12.65 -16.72 1.41
N PHE A 40 12.97 -15.64 2.13
CA PHE A 40 13.48 -14.39 1.56
C PHE A 40 14.95 -14.11 1.89
N ALA A 41 15.61 -14.99 2.66
CA ALA A 41 16.98 -14.79 3.14
C ALA A 41 18.00 -14.58 2.01
N SER A 42 17.80 -15.23 0.86
CA SER A 42 18.64 -15.02 -0.32
C SER A 42 18.47 -13.62 -0.89
N ALA A 43 17.24 -13.20 -1.17
CA ALA A 43 16.94 -11.90 -1.74
C ALA A 43 17.33 -10.75 -0.79
N VAL A 44 17.12 -10.91 0.51
CA VAL A 44 17.59 -9.95 1.53
C VAL A 44 19.11 -9.84 1.53
N ARG A 45 19.82 -10.94 1.37
CA ARG A 45 21.29 -10.94 1.25
C ARG A 45 21.74 -10.22 -0.01
N ASP A 46 21.05 -10.40 -1.12
CA ASP A 46 21.35 -9.73 -2.39
C ASP A 46 21.11 -8.22 -2.27
N ILE A 47 20.06 -7.77 -1.56
CA ILE A 47 19.86 -6.36 -1.25
C ILE A 47 21.02 -5.83 -0.39
N ARG A 48 21.41 -6.55 0.66
CA ARG A 48 22.52 -6.16 1.56
C ARG A 48 23.88 -6.14 0.87
N ALA A 49 24.07 -6.87 -0.20
CA ALA A 49 25.29 -6.80 -1.00
C ALA A 49 25.48 -5.43 -1.66
N HIS A 50 24.38 -4.69 -1.90
CA HIS A 50 24.39 -3.34 -2.49
C HIS A 50 24.12 -2.24 -1.44
N ASP A 51 23.42 -2.58 -0.37
CA ASP A 51 23.07 -1.69 0.75
C ASP A 51 23.32 -2.42 2.07
N HIS A 52 24.51 -2.24 2.64
CA HIS A 52 24.95 -2.93 3.86
C HIS A 52 24.09 -2.57 5.08
N ASP A 53 23.46 -1.38 5.07
CA ASP A 53 22.63 -0.87 6.15
C ASP A 53 21.17 -1.30 6.02
N PHE A 54 20.82 -2.07 4.97
CA PHE A 54 19.46 -2.55 4.79
C PHE A 54 19.04 -3.49 5.92
N ASP A 55 18.00 -3.10 6.61
CA ASP A 55 17.33 -3.86 7.67
C ASP A 55 15.86 -4.08 7.34
N LEU A 56 15.44 -5.34 7.27
CA LEU A 56 14.09 -5.71 6.87
C LEU A 56 13.03 -5.29 7.91
N GLU A 57 13.33 -5.38 9.21
CA GLU A 57 12.38 -4.96 10.25
C GLU A 57 12.19 -3.45 10.21
N ARG A 58 13.28 -2.69 10.08
CA ARG A 58 13.21 -1.24 9.90
C ARG A 58 12.45 -0.85 8.63
N PHE A 59 12.62 -1.64 7.55
CA PHE A 59 11.86 -1.44 6.32
C PHE A 59 10.37 -1.66 6.55
N LEU A 60 9.97 -2.71 7.26
CA LEU A 60 8.57 -3.00 7.56
C LEU A 60 7.94 -1.88 8.41
N ASP A 61 8.64 -1.38 9.41
CA ASP A 61 8.18 -0.24 10.22
C ASP A 61 8.05 1.03 9.37
N GLY A 62 9.04 1.29 8.51
CA GLY A 62 9.00 2.41 7.56
C GLY A 62 7.87 2.29 6.54
N SER A 63 7.56 1.07 6.08
CA SER A 63 6.47 0.82 5.14
C SER A 63 5.09 1.14 5.74
N GLN A 64 4.91 0.92 7.04
CA GLN A 64 3.69 1.30 7.76
C GLN A 64 3.52 2.83 7.76
N THR A 65 4.59 3.57 8.07
CA THR A 65 4.59 5.03 8.02
C THR A 65 4.33 5.53 6.59
N ALA A 66 4.93 4.90 5.58
CA ALA A 66 4.71 5.25 4.18
C ALA A 66 3.26 4.99 3.75
N TYR A 67 2.66 3.87 4.19
CA TYR A 67 1.25 3.57 3.93
C TYR A 67 0.35 4.69 4.47
N GLU A 68 0.51 5.07 5.73
CA GLU A 68 -0.27 6.14 6.37
C GLU A 68 -0.11 7.48 5.65
N ALA A 69 1.11 7.83 5.28
CA ALA A 69 1.40 9.08 4.57
C ALA A 69 0.77 9.12 3.17
N ILE A 70 0.93 8.05 2.38
CA ILE A 70 0.38 7.94 1.03
C ILE A 70 -1.15 8.01 1.07
N VAL A 71 -1.76 7.22 1.96
CA VAL A 71 -3.21 7.20 2.11
C VAL A 71 -3.76 8.55 2.54
N THR A 72 -3.11 9.18 3.52
CA THR A 72 -3.51 10.51 4.01
C THR A 72 -3.42 11.56 2.90
N ALA A 73 -2.34 11.59 2.14
CA ALA A 73 -2.17 12.51 1.01
C ALA A 73 -3.21 12.24 -0.07
N PHE A 74 -3.48 10.97 -0.38
CA PHE A 74 -4.51 10.59 -1.33
C PHE A 74 -5.90 11.05 -0.88
N ILE A 75 -6.31 10.81 0.37
CA ILE A 75 -7.60 11.25 0.91
C ILE A 75 -7.75 12.77 0.84
N LYS A 76 -6.67 13.51 1.14
CA LYS A 76 -6.65 14.97 1.04
C LYS A 76 -6.67 15.49 -0.40
N GLY A 77 -6.41 14.64 -1.38
CA GLY A 77 -6.27 15.06 -2.78
C GLY A 77 -4.94 15.76 -3.08
N ASP A 78 -3.94 15.59 -2.22
CA ASP A 78 -2.62 16.21 -2.36
C ASP A 78 -1.71 15.34 -3.24
N SER A 79 -1.85 15.53 -4.56
CA SER A 79 -1.05 14.80 -5.54
C SER A 79 0.44 15.13 -5.46
N ASP A 80 0.81 16.33 -5.04
CA ASP A 80 2.23 16.73 -4.95
C ASP A 80 2.93 16.03 -3.78
N ALA A 81 2.25 15.87 -2.65
CA ALA A 81 2.76 15.12 -1.52
C ALA A 81 3.00 13.62 -1.82
N LEU A 82 2.35 13.08 -2.84
CA LEU A 82 2.50 11.68 -3.26
C LEU A 82 3.77 11.42 -4.09
N LYS A 83 4.28 12.42 -4.81
CA LYS A 83 5.41 12.28 -5.77
C LYS A 83 6.65 11.58 -5.20
N PRO A 84 7.16 11.92 -4.01
CA PRO A 84 8.39 11.31 -3.50
C PRO A 84 8.22 9.84 -3.14
N SER A 85 7.02 9.40 -2.83
CA SER A 85 6.71 8.05 -2.34
C SER A 85 6.23 7.08 -3.41
N LEU A 86 5.95 7.57 -4.62
CA LEU A 86 5.38 6.77 -5.71
C LEU A 86 6.33 6.73 -6.91
N THR A 87 6.28 5.64 -7.69
CA THR A 87 6.86 5.67 -9.03
C THR A 87 6.05 6.61 -9.95
N PRO A 88 6.63 7.13 -11.05
CA PRO A 88 5.91 8.03 -11.95
C PRO A 88 4.60 7.44 -12.47
N GLU A 89 4.58 6.14 -12.77
CA GLU A 89 3.42 5.42 -13.29
C GLU A 89 2.30 5.38 -12.24
N VAL A 90 2.62 4.98 -11.02
CA VAL A 90 1.66 4.92 -9.91
C VAL A 90 1.19 6.31 -9.54
N HIS A 91 2.08 7.31 -9.52
CA HIS A 91 1.72 8.70 -9.27
C HIS A 91 0.71 9.20 -10.32
N GLY A 92 0.92 8.91 -11.61
CA GLY A 92 -0.01 9.30 -12.67
C GLY A 92 -1.41 8.72 -12.45
N ALA A 93 -1.52 7.45 -12.06
CA ALA A 93 -2.80 6.81 -11.77
C ALA A 93 -3.48 7.39 -10.53
N TYR A 94 -2.73 7.67 -9.46
CA TYR A 94 -3.27 8.31 -8.25
C TYR A 94 -3.74 9.74 -8.53
N ALA A 95 -2.96 10.52 -9.29
CA ALA A 95 -3.34 11.88 -9.69
C ALA A 95 -4.62 11.87 -10.53
N ALA A 96 -4.76 10.95 -11.49
CA ALA A 96 -5.97 10.78 -12.28
C ALA A 96 -7.17 10.43 -11.41
N ALA A 97 -7.01 9.51 -10.45
CA ALA A 97 -8.06 9.13 -9.52
C ALA A 97 -8.50 10.31 -8.62
N ILE A 98 -7.55 11.13 -8.16
CA ILE A 98 -7.86 12.36 -7.41
C ILE A 98 -8.66 13.33 -8.27
N ALA A 99 -8.27 13.53 -9.54
CA ALA A 99 -8.90 14.45 -10.46
C ALA A 99 -10.34 14.06 -10.83
N THR A 100 -10.65 12.76 -10.80
CA THR A 100 -11.98 12.23 -11.15
C THR A 100 -12.95 12.16 -9.97
N ARG A 101 -12.55 12.60 -8.76
CA ARG A 101 -13.41 12.56 -7.58
C ARG A 101 -14.63 13.44 -7.75
N THR A 102 -15.78 12.88 -7.39
CA THR A 102 -17.06 13.57 -7.35
C THR A 102 -17.20 14.47 -6.12
N ASP A 103 -18.18 15.36 -6.12
CA ASP A 103 -18.47 16.18 -4.94
C ASP A 103 -18.98 15.34 -3.76
N ASP A 104 -19.62 14.20 -4.02
CA ASP A 104 -20.04 13.22 -3.00
C ASP A 104 -18.81 12.61 -2.30
N ASP A 105 -17.75 12.31 -3.05
CA ASP A 105 -16.48 11.81 -2.49
C ASP A 105 -15.81 12.87 -1.61
N LYS A 106 -15.86 14.14 -2.02
CA LYS A 106 -15.31 15.27 -1.25
C LYS A 106 -16.08 15.52 0.05
N CYS A 107 -17.40 15.20 0.07
CA CYS A 107 -18.23 15.29 1.28
C CYS A 107 -18.05 14.14 2.24
N THR A 108 -17.36 13.05 1.86
CA THR A 108 -17.09 11.91 2.72
C THR A 108 -15.75 12.09 3.42
N LYS A 109 -15.79 12.15 4.76
CA LYS A 109 -14.56 12.14 5.59
C LYS A 109 -14.17 10.70 5.86
N THR A 110 -13.01 10.31 5.37
CA THR A 110 -12.43 8.98 5.59
C THR A 110 -11.21 9.10 6.49
N ALA A 111 -11.12 8.25 7.49
CA ALA A 111 -10.00 8.20 8.42
C ALA A 111 -9.51 6.77 8.62
N LEU A 112 -8.20 6.59 8.70
CA LEU A 112 -7.57 5.35 9.13
C LEU A 112 -7.73 5.23 10.65
N VAL A 113 -8.39 4.18 11.12
CA VAL A 113 -8.63 3.92 12.54
C VAL A 113 -7.60 2.96 13.11
N ARG A 114 -7.24 1.97 12.32
CA ARG A 114 -6.30 0.92 12.72
C ARG A 114 -5.49 0.45 11.52
N LEU A 115 -4.20 0.22 11.74
CA LEU A 115 -3.32 -0.46 10.81
C LEU A 115 -2.64 -1.61 11.55
N ALA A 116 -2.84 -2.83 11.08
CA ALA A 116 -2.20 -4.00 11.67
C ALA A 116 -0.72 -4.05 11.26
N LYS A 117 0.09 -4.84 11.99
CA LYS A 117 1.50 -5.06 11.63
C LYS A 117 1.59 -5.57 10.19
N PRO A 118 2.44 -4.96 9.34
CA PRO A 118 2.61 -5.38 7.95
C PRO A 118 3.07 -6.82 7.82
N GLN A 119 2.58 -7.52 6.81
CA GLN A 119 2.97 -8.89 6.50
C GLN A 119 3.83 -8.92 5.25
N LEU A 120 5.06 -9.41 5.38
CA LEU A 120 5.93 -9.65 4.23
C LEU A 120 5.37 -10.77 3.37
N LEU A 121 5.17 -10.50 2.08
CA LEU A 121 4.67 -11.48 1.12
C LEU A 121 5.76 -11.97 0.17
N ASP A 122 6.67 -11.08 -0.25
CA ASP A 122 7.72 -11.41 -1.19
C ASP A 122 8.88 -10.42 -1.13
N VAL A 123 10.08 -10.90 -1.44
CA VAL A 123 11.29 -10.10 -1.64
C VAL A 123 11.99 -10.62 -2.88
N ALA A 124 12.27 -9.75 -3.84
CA ALA A 124 12.95 -10.10 -5.07
C ALA A 124 14.00 -9.06 -5.46
N VAL A 125 15.06 -9.53 -6.09
CA VAL A 125 16.05 -8.67 -6.75
C VAL A 125 16.07 -9.05 -8.23
N ARG A 126 15.77 -8.09 -9.11
CA ARG A 126 15.68 -8.32 -10.56
C ARG A 126 16.07 -7.05 -11.32
N ASP A 127 16.82 -7.21 -12.40
CA ASP A 127 17.17 -6.12 -13.32
C ASP A 127 17.77 -4.88 -12.63
N GLY A 128 18.50 -5.09 -11.51
CA GLY A 128 19.10 -4.01 -10.73
C GLY A 128 18.12 -3.30 -9.77
N TYR A 129 16.92 -3.84 -9.57
CA TYR A 129 15.93 -3.34 -8.62
C TYR A 129 15.70 -4.36 -7.49
N ALA A 130 15.45 -3.84 -6.31
CA ALA A 130 14.88 -4.60 -5.22
C ALA A 130 13.39 -4.30 -5.13
N ASP A 131 12.57 -5.35 -5.09
CA ASP A 131 11.13 -5.28 -4.94
C ASP A 131 10.71 -6.00 -3.66
N ILE A 132 9.90 -5.35 -2.84
CA ILE A 132 9.37 -5.92 -1.59
C ILE A 132 7.85 -5.78 -1.60
N ARG A 133 7.15 -6.92 -1.54
CA ARG A 133 5.68 -6.96 -1.50
C ARG A 133 5.20 -7.19 -0.07
N ILE A 134 4.28 -6.35 0.35
CA ILE A 134 3.73 -6.30 1.71
C ILE A 134 2.21 -6.33 1.63
N ARG A 135 1.59 -7.02 2.58
CA ARG A 135 0.16 -6.96 2.84
C ARG A 135 -0.10 -6.09 4.06
N PHE A 136 -0.98 -5.12 3.89
CA PHE A 136 -1.53 -4.30 4.95
C PHE A 136 -2.97 -4.70 5.24
N VAL A 137 -3.34 -4.73 6.51
CA VAL A 137 -4.73 -4.88 6.95
C VAL A 137 -5.08 -3.61 7.71
N ALA A 138 -6.00 -2.85 7.17
CA ALA A 138 -6.36 -1.54 7.69
C ALA A 138 -7.86 -1.47 7.98
N THR A 139 -8.23 -0.80 9.08
CA THR A 139 -9.63 -0.48 9.40
C THR A 139 -9.87 0.99 9.13
N TRP A 140 -10.87 1.27 8.32
CA TRP A 140 -11.26 2.61 7.88
C TRP A 140 -12.60 3.00 8.45
N LEU A 141 -12.75 4.27 8.77
CA LEU A 141 -14.02 4.89 9.10
C LEU A 141 -14.34 5.95 8.05
N SER A 142 -15.51 5.82 7.41
CA SER A 142 -16.00 6.80 6.46
C SER A 142 -17.31 7.39 6.97
N VAL A 143 -17.36 8.73 7.12
CA VAL A 143 -18.54 9.45 7.60
C VAL A 143 -18.88 10.54 6.59
N ARG A 144 -20.14 10.57 6.15
CA ARG A 144 -20.65 11.64 5.28
C ARG A 144 -20.86 12.92 6.08
N ALA A 145 -20.37 14.04 5.56
CA ALA A 145 -20.60 15.36 6.16
C ALA A 145 -22.12 15.67 6.20
N GLY A 146 -22.64 16.09 7.37
CA GLY A 146 -24.06 16.43 7.52
C GLY A 146 -24.90 15.39 8.24
N GLN A 147 -24.34 14.25 8.67
CA GLN A 147 -25.03 13.35 9.58
C GLN A 147 -24.85 13.86 11.03
N ASP A 148 -25.98 14.08 11.72
CA ASP A 148 -25.99 14.57 13.09
C ASP A 148 -25.28 13.62 14.04
N ALA A 149 -24.48 14.19 14.96
CA ALA A 149 -23.70 13.46 15.98
C ALA A 149 -24.56 12.52 16.85
N ALA A 150 -25.84 12.77 17.00
CA ALA A 150 -26.76 11.92 17.78
C ALA A 150 -27.11 10.60 17.07
N SER A 151 -27.13 10.57 15.75
CA SER A 151 -27.25 9.34 14.93
C SER A 151 -25.91 8.63 14.73
N ALA A 152 -24.80 9.29 15.08
CA ALA A 152 -23.45 8.86 14.79
C ALA A 152 -23.02 7.61 15.59
N GLY A 153 -23.53 7.40 16.80
CA GLY A 153 -23.06 6.29 17.64
C GLY A 153 -23.32 4.90 17.06
N VAL A 154 -24.48 4.68 16.44
CA VAL A 154 -24.82 3.40 15.77
C VAL A 154 -24.32 3.39 14.33
N ALA A 155 -24.31 4.54 13.65
CA ALA A 155 -23.78 4.69 12.30
C ALA A 155 -22.26 4.51 12.23
N ILE A 156 -21.51 4.93 13.26
CA ILE A 156 -20.05 4.78 13.36
C ILE A 156 -19.65 3.30 13.41
N ALA A 157 -20.36 2.49 14.21
CA ALA A 157 -20.07 1.05 14.29
C ALA A 157 -20.29 0.31 12.97
N ASN A 158 -21.24 0.79 12.14
CA ASN A 158 -21.55 0.21 10.82
C ASN A 158 -20.72 0.82 9.67
N ALA A 159 -19.99 1.90 9.92
CA ALA A 159 -19.17 2.60 8.93
C ALA A 159 -17.70 2.17 8.93
N ALA A 160 -17.27 1.42 9.94
CA ALA A 160 -15.93 0.85 9.97
C ALA A 160 -15.81 -0.32 8.99
N ARG A 161 -14.78 -0.29 8.14
CA ARG A 161 -14.50 -1.34 7.14
C ARG A 161 -13.04 -1.77 7.24
N ASP A 162 -12.85 -3.08 7.25
CA ASP A 162 -11.53 -3.66 7.11
C ASP A 162 -11.20 -3.86 5.63
N THR A 163 -9.95 -3.54 5.28
CA THR A 163 -9.41 -3.74 3.94
C THR A 163 -8.10 -4.48 4.02
N VAL A 164 -7.81 -5.16 2.93
CA VAL A 164 -6.55 -5.85 2.72
C VAL A 164 -5.92 -5.29 1.45
N ASP A 165 -4.79 -4.63 1.61
CA ASP A 165 -4.04 -4.01 0.51
C ASP A 165 -2.71 -4.73 0.33
N GLU A 166 -2.36 -5.10 -0.89
CA GLU A 166 -1.05 -5.64 -1.23
C GLU A 166 -0.26 -4.60 -2.02
N TRP A 167 0.81 -4.12 -1.43
CA TRP A 167 1.66 -3.09 -2.01
C TRP A 167 3.05 -3.63 -2.32
N THR A 168 3.58 -3.23 -3.46
CA THR A 168 4.96 -3.52 -3.85
C THR A 168 5.77 -2.22 -3.82
N PHE A 169 6.78 -2.20 -2.98
CA PHE A 169 7.78 -1.13 -2.95
C PHE A 169 8.98 -1.54 -3.78
N THR A 170 9.53 -0.60 -4.53
CA THR A 170 10.71 -0.80 -5.38
C THR A 170 11.80 0.22 -5.08
N ARG A 171 13.05 -0.19 -5.26
CA ARG A 171 14.23 0.69 -5.19
C ARG A 171 15.32 0.21 -6.15
N PRO A 172 15.92 1.10 -6.96
CA PRO A 172 17.11 0.77 -7.76
C PRO A 172 18.31 0.49 -6.82
N LEU A 173 18.96 -0.65 -6.97
CA LEU A 173 20.09 -1.03 -6.11
C LEU A 173 21.34 -0.17 -6.34
N ALA A 174 21.51 0.36 -7.55
CA ALA A 174 22.63 1.27 -7.89
C ALA A 174 22.39 2.73 -7.45
N SER A 175 21.21 3.04 -6.89
CA SER A 175 20.85 4.40 -6.50
C SER A 175 21.43 4.75 -5.12
N LEU A 176 21.95 5.96 -4.99
CA LEU A 176 22.31 6.56 -3.69
C LEU A 176 21.08 7.05 -2.92
N ASP A 177 19.89 7.12 -3.57
CA ASP A 177 18.63 7.46 -2.93
C ASP A 177 18.17 6.27 -2.07
N PRO A 178 18.10 6.39 -0.74
CA PRO A 178 17.69 5.30 0.14
C PRO A 178 16.16 5.06 0.11
N ASN A 179 15.41 5.93 -0.55
CA ASN A 179 13.96 5.91 -0.50
C ASN A 179 13.37 4.80 -1.37
N TRP A 180 12.47 4.06 -0.78
CA TRP A 180 11.62 3.10 -1.47
C TRP A 180 10.38 3.79 -2.01
N ARG A 181 9.95 3.40 -3.21
CA ARG A 181 8.78 3.97 -3.85
C ARG A 181 7.73 2.89 -4.10
N LEU A 182 6.47 3.24 -3.92
CA LEU A 182 5.36 2.36 -4.27
C LEU A 182 5.31 2.19 -5.79
N ALA A 183 5.45 0.95 -6.25
CA ALA A 183 5.43 0.57 -7.66
C ALA A 183 4.14 -0.13 -8.07
N ALA A 184 3.42 -0.72 -7.12
CA ALA A 184 2.10 -1.30 -7.35
C ALA A 184 1.27 -1.33 -6.08
N SER A 185 -0.04 -1.17 -6.21
CA SER A 185 -1.03 -1.39 -5.16
C SER A 185 -2.19 -2.20 -5.72
N ASN A 186 -2.73 -3.15 -4.92
CA ASN A 186 -3.81 -4.05 -5.33
C ASN A 186 -4.83 -4.18 -4.20
#